data_6bb77ab2827b209484a3934686b7f118
#
_entry.id   6bb77ab2827b209484a3934686b7f118
#
_cell.length_a   1.000
_cell.length_b   1.000
_cell.length_c   1.000
_cell.angle_alpha   90.00
_cell.angle_beta   90.00
_cell.angle_gamma   90.00
#
_symmetry.space_group_name_H-M   'P 1'
#
loop_
_entity.id
_entity.type
_entity.pdbx_description
1 polymer ?
#
loop_
_entity_poly.entity_id
_entity_poly.type
_entity_poly.pdbx_seq_one_letter_code
_entity_poly.pdbx_strand_id
1 'polypeptide(L)'
;RYTSGRRGWKRVLLFVQFIGAAFILGMMLMVVSQYSYVTTRDRGWRLERVVYTTQREVDGNSLRSLVGSLPYVEGVASAERPILWFGSNQPILDNQGNELFYPRNTWFDSDFLPFIGLRLKEGHNLTGEGQLLVNSVFCEKMNWTDSPIGKRVNDYGTVVGLLDSFSFADMPNDNLPVMVEWMGKTAATLHVRLKEPLDENLA
;
A
#
# COMPACT_ATOMS: atom_id res chain seq x y z
N ARG A 1 -58.70 -23.38 -33.56
CA ARG A 1 -58.25 -23.46 -32.13
C ARG A 1 -56.74 -23.60 -31.99
N TYR A 2 -55.96 -22.57 -32.39
CA TYR A 2 -54.48 -22.60 -32.26
C TYR A 2 -53.87 -21.27 -31.87
N THR A 3 -54.55 -20.43 -31.06
CA THR A 3 -54.05 -19.09 -30.73
C THR A 3 -53.71 -18.86 -29.26
N SER A 4 -53.96 -19.83 -28.38
CA SER A 4 -53.70 -19.67 -26.92
C SER A 4 -52.24 -19.84 -26.54
N GLY A 5 -51.48 -20.72 -27.19
CA GLY A 5 -50.09 -20.99 -26.86
C GLY A 5 -49.09 -19.84 -27.15
N ARG A 6 -49.36 -19.07 -28.23
CA ARG A 6 -48.47 -17.94 -28.63
C ARG A 6 -48.49 -16.75 -27.65
N ARG A 7 -49.59 -16.51 -26.94
CA ARG A 7 -49.68 -15.43 -25.94
C ARG A 7 -48.97 -15.79 -24.64
N GLY A 8 -49.00 -17.07 -24.22
CA GLY A 8 -48.30 -17.55 -23.04
C GLY A 8 -46.78 -17.46 -23.20
N TRP A 9 -46.27 -17.92 -24.34
CA TRP A 9 -44.84 -17.88 -24.65
C TRP A 9 -44.26 -16.47 -24.68
N LYS A 10 -44.97 -15.52 -25.26
CA LYS A 10 -44.56 -14.10 -25.26
C LYS A 10 -44.43 -13.52 -23.85
N ARG A 11 -45.34 -13.86 -22.93
CA ARG A 11 -45.25 -13.42 -21.52
C ARG A 11 -44.03 -14.02 -20.81
N VAL A 12 -43.77 -15.28 -21.00
CA VAL A 12 -42.58 -15.96 -20.42
C VAL A 12 -41.30 -15.30 -20.94
N LEU A 13 -41.19 -15.05 -22.24
CA LEU A 13 -40.06 -14.37 -22.85
C LEU A 13 -39.85 -12.98 -22.27
N LEU A 14 -40.93 -12.20 -22.10
CA LEU A 14 -40.87 -10.88 -21.47
C LEU A 14 -40.39 -10.97 -20.03
N PHE A 15 -40.88 -11.91 -19.24
CA PHE A 15 -40.42 -12.14 -17.88
C PHE A 15 -38.92 -12.45 -17.81
N VAL A 16 -38.44 -13.34 -18.67
CA VAL A 16 -37.01 -13.68 -18.75
C VAL A 16 -36.17 -12.45 -19.11
N GLN A 17 -36.62 -11.63 -20.05
CA GLN A 17 -35.94 -10.37 -20.41
C GLN A 17 -35.89 -9.38 -19.24
N PHE A 18 -36.99 -9.20 -18.50
CA PHE A 18 -37.01 -8.31 -17.33
C PHE A 18 -36.11 -8.82 -16.21
N ILE A 19 -36.10 -10.12 -15.94
CA ILE A 19 -35.19 -10.72 -14.96
C ILE A 19 -33.74 -10.52 -15.39
N GLY A 20 -33.39 -10.76 -16.66
CA GLY A 20 -32.06 -10.52 -17.21
C GLY A 20 -31.63 -9.07 -17.10
N ALA A 21 -32.52 -8.14 -17.47
CA ALA A 21 -32.27 -6.70 -17.35
C ALA A 21 -32.06 -6.26 -15.89
N ALA A 22 -32.90 -6.73 -14.98
CA ALA A 22 -32.78 -6.42 -13.55
C ALA A 22 -31.48 -6.97 -12.96
N PHE A 23 -31.08 -8.18 -13.37
CA PHE A 23 -29.81 -8.78 -12.94
C PHE A 23 -28.59 -7.96 -13.42
N ILE A 24 -28.59 -7.55 -14.71
CA ILE A 24 -27.52 -6.71 -15.27
C ILE A 24 -27.44 -5.36 -14.56
N LEU A 25 -28.58 -4.72 -14.31
CA LEU A 25 -28.63 -3.47 -13.56
C LEU A 25 -28.12 -3.63 -12.12
N GLY A 26 -28.49 -4.72 -11.45
CA GLY A 26 -27.98 -5.04 -10.11
C GLY A 26 -26.47 -5.22 -10.09
N MET A 27 -25.92 -5.96 -11.05
CA MET A 27 -24.46 -6.11 -11.21
C MET A 27 -23.77 -4.77 -11.49
N MET A 28 -24.34 -3.93 -12.35
CA MET A 28 -23.77 -2.63 -12.66
C MET A 28 -23.74 -1.72 -11.43
N LEU A 29 -24.81 -1.67 -10.65
CA LEU A 29 -24.84 -0.92 -9.38
C LEU A 29 -23.82 -1.43 -8.38
N MET A 30 -23.62 -2.75 -8.29
CA MET A 30 -22.61 -3.35 -7.43
C MET A 30 -21.20 -2.93 -7.86
N VAL A 31 -20.88 -2.99 -9.14
CA VAL A 31 -19.57 -2.57 -9.67
C VAL A 31 -19.33 -1.09 -9.43
N VAL A 32 -20.31 -0.23 -9.68
CA VAL A 32 -20.22 1.23 -9.42
C VAL A 32 -20.00 1.49 -7.94
N SER A 33 -20.71 0.80 -7.06
CA SER A 33 -20.54 0.92 -5.60
C SER A 33 -19.14 0.47 -5.14
N GLN A 34 -18.66 -0.65 -5.66
CA GLN A 34 -17.30 -1.14 -5.36
C GLN A 34 -16.23 -0.17 -5.87
N TYR A 35 -16.38 0.34 -7.08
CA TYR A 35 -15.48 1.33 -7.66
C TYR A 35 -15.44 2.61 -6.82
N SER A 36 -16.61 3.15 -6.46
CA SER A 36 -16.72 4.32 -5.59
C SER A 36 -16.03 4.07 -4.25
N TYR A 37 -16.27 2.93 -3.62
CA TYR A 37 -15.63 2.56 -2.35
C TYR A 37 -14.10 2.55 -2.45
N VAL A 38 -13.55 1.92 -3.50
CA VAL A 38 -12.09 1.82 -3.69
C VAL A 38 -11.46 3.19 -3.98
N THR A 39 -12.16 4.07 -4.71
CA THR A 39 -11.61 5.39 -5.10
C THR A 39 -11.75 6.46 -4.03
N THR A 40 -12.77 6.37 -3.16
CA THR A 40 -13.04 7.39 -2.13
C THR A 40 -12.52 7.02 -0.75
N ARG A 41 -12.12 5.76 -0.56
CA ARG A 41 -11.58 5.29 0.72
C ARG A 41 -10.26 6.00 1.07
N ASP A 42 -10.15 6.51 2.30
CA ASP A 42 -8.86 6.95 2.84
C ASP A 42 -7.93 5.74 2.95
N ARG A 43 -6.84 5.78 2.23
CA ARG A 43 -5.86 4.70 2.16
C ARG A 43 -4.80 4.81 3.26
N GLY A 44 -4.85 5.88 4.07
CA GLY A 44 -3.85 6.16 5.11
C GLY A 44 -2.53 6.72 4.57
N TRP A 45 -2.43 6.99 3.25
CA TRP A 45 -1.24 7.53 2.61
C TRP A 45 -1.60 8.44 1.42
N ARG A 46 -0.64 9.29 1.00
CA ARG A 46 -0.81 10.27 -0.07
C ARG A 46 0.23 10.07 -1.16
N LEU A 47 -0.21 9.78 -2.37
CA LEU A 47 0.65 9.64 -3.56
C LEU A 47 0.35 10.65 -4.65
N GLU A 48 -0.41 11.68 -4.33
CA GLU A 48 -0.70 12.74 -5.28
C GLU A 48 0.59 13.43 -5.72
N ARG A 49 0.76 13.62 -7.02
CA ARG A 49 1.91 14.31 -7.62
C ARG A 49 3.25 13.65 -7.31
N VAL A 50 3.27 12.37 -7.02
CA VAL A 50 4.50 11.63 -6.78
C VAL A 50 4.93 10.92 -8.05
N VAL A 51 6.14 11.20 -8.47
CA VAL A 51 6.87 10.45 -9.50
C VAL A 51 8.03 9.71 -8.86
N TYR A 52 8.47 8.63 -9.48
CA TYR A 52 9.62 7.88 -8.97
C TYR A 52 10.58 7.52 -10.11
N THR A 53 11.84 7.36 -9.76
CA THR A 53 12.87 6.84 -10.64
C THR A 53 13.68 5.76 -9.92
N THR A 54 13.90 4.65 -10.60
CA THR A 54 14.75 3.57 -10.10
C THR A 54 16.14 3.72 -10.67
N GLN A 55 17.15 3.79 -9.81
CA GLN A 55 18.53 4.02 -10.22
C GLN A 55 19.42 2.87 -9.75
N ARG A 56 20.31 2.44 -10.63
CA ARG A 56 21.27 1.39 -10.36
C ARG A 56 22.73 1.85 -10.39
N GLU A 57 23.02 3.02 -10.96
CA GLU A 57 24.39 3.41 -11.31
C GLU A 57 24.82 4.80 -10.79
N VAL A 58 23.94 5.56 -10.15
CA VAL A 58 24.26 6.90 -9.64
C VAL A 58 24.26 6.92 -8.13
N ASP A 59 25.18 7.66 -7.52
CA ASP A 59 25.15 7.92 -6.08
C ASP A 59 23.82 8.57 -5.69
N GLY A 60 23.00 7.81 -4.94
CA GLY A 60 21.66 8.21 -4.57
C GLY A 60 21.62 9.51 -3.76
N ASN A 61 22.66 9.84 -3.01
CA ASN A 61 22.74 11.07 -2.22
C ASN A 61 22.92 12.29 -3.12
N SER A 62 23.78 12.18 -4.12
CA SER A 62 24.02 13.28 -5.08
C SER A 62 22.77 13.57 -5.88
N LEU A 63 22.09 12.54 -6.37
CA LEU A 63 20.83 12.69 -7.09
C LEU A 63 19.74 13.30 -6.22
N ARG A 64 19.57 12.78 -5.00
CA ARG A 64 18.61 13.30 -4.03
C ARG A 64 18.81 14.79 -3.78
N SER A 65 20.06 15.20 -3.57
CA SER A 65 20.41 16.62 -3.35
C SER A 65 20.11 17.46 -4.58
N LEU A 66 20.45 16.99 -5.77
CA LEU A 66 20.19 17.67 -7.03
C LEU A 66 18.68 17.85 -7.27
N VAL A 67 17.93 16.76 -7.19
CA VAL A 67 16.46 16.77 -7.42
C VAL A 67 15.76 17.60 -6.34
N GLY A 68 16.16 17.46 -5.07
CA GLY A 68 15.58 18.21 -3.96
C GLY A 68 15.83 19.73 -4.03
N SER A 69 16.84 20.17 -4.78
CA SER A 69 17.12 21.59 -5.00
C SER A 69 16.28 22.25 -6.09
N LEU A 70 15.52 21.46 -6.86
CA LEU A 70 14.71 21.98 -7.96
C LEU A 70 13.51 22.79 -7.44
N PRO A 71 13.17 23.93 -8.04
CA PRO A 71 12.16 24.85 -7.50
C PRO A 71 10.74 24.26 -7.49
N TYR A 72 10.46 23.31 -8.37
CA TYR A 72 9.17 22.65 -8.50
C TYR A 72 9.05 21.36 -7.67
N VAL A 73 10.07 21.01 -6.90
CA VAL A 73 10.04 19.84 -6.01
C VAL A 73 9.60 20.26 -4.61
N GLU A 74 8.60 19.58 -4.08
CA GLU A 74 8.08 19.77 -2.72
C GLU A 74 8.85 18.93 -1.70
N GLY A 75 9.21 17.69 -2.08
CA GLY A 75 9.95 16.77 -1.22
C GLY A 75 10.49 15.55 -1.96
N VAL A 76 11.47 14.93 -1.35
CA VAL A 76 12.12 13.71 -1.86
C VAL A 76 12.27 12.69 -0.74
N ALA A 77 12.06 11.43 -1.06
CA ALA A 77 12.24 10.31 -0.15
C ALA A 77 12.71 9.06 -0.90
N SER A 78 13.32 8.14 -0.20
CA SER A 78 13.91 6.95 -0.80
C SER A 78 13.34 5.68 -0.22
N ALA A 79 13.09 4.71 -1.10
CA ALA A 79 12.71 3.34 -0.73
C ALA A 79 13.46 2.34 -1.60
N GLU A 80 13.50 1.09 -1.18
CA GLU A 80 14.11 0.03 -2.00
C GLU A 80 13.40 -0.12 -3.35
N ARG A 81 12.09 0.02 -3.35
CA ARG A 81 11.22 -0.26 -4.50
C ARG A 81 10.24 0.89 -4.76
N PRO A 82 9.64 0.93 -5.94
CA PRO A 82 8.53 1.84 -6.20
C PRO A 82 7.44 1.71 -5.14
N ILE A 83 6.78 2.81 -4.84
CA ILE A 83 5.67 2.88 -3.88
C ILE A 83 4.70 1.72 -4.10
N LEU A 84 4.29 1.09 -3.00
CA LEU A 84 3.36 -0.02 -2.93
C LEU A 84 3.89 -1.39 -3.40
N TRP A 85 5.15 -1.49 -3.75
CA TRP A 85 5.76 -2.77 -4.03
C TRP A 85 6.47 -3.32 -2.78
N PHE A 86 5.79 -4.22 -2.10
CA PHE A 86 6.33 -4.93 -0.94
C PHE A 86 6.78 -6.32 -1.37
N GLY A 87 7.99 -6.68 -1.02
CA GLY A 87 8.50 -8.04 -1.17
C GLY A 87 7.87 -8.99 -0.14
N SER A 88 8.12 -10.27 -0.30
CA SER A 88 7.75 -11.30 0.69
C SER A 88 8.73 -12.47 0.52
N ASN A 89 9.99 -12.24 0.82
CA ASN A 89 11.03 -13.21 0.48
C ASN A 89 11.65 -13.91 1.69
N GLN A 90 11.32 -13.47 2.90
CA GLN A 90 11.94 -13.99 4.11
C GLN A 90 10.90 -14.27 5.19
N PRO A 91 10.89 -15.49 5.74
CA PRO A 91 9.95 -15.88 6.78
C PRO A 91 10.35 -15.29 8.14
N ILE A 92 9.37 -15.02 8.96
CA ILE A 92 9.56 -14.86 10.40
C ILE A 92 9.62 -16.26 11.01
N LEU A 93 10.64 -16.52 11.83
CA LEU A 93 10.87 -17.80 12.47
C LEU A 93 10.46 -17.74 13.94
N ASP A 94 10.03 -18.89 14.48
CA ASP A 94 9.86 -19.07 15.90
C ASP A 94 11.23 -19.33 16.60
N ASN A 95 11.23 -19.47 17.92
CA ASN A 95 12.44 -19.75 18.70
C ASN A 95 13.06 -21.14 18.43
N GLN A 96 12.37 -21.98 17.67
CA GLN A 96 12.82 -23.32 17.28
C GLN A 96 13.33 -23.36 15.83
N GLY A 97 13.23 -22.23 15.12
CA GLY A 97 13.62 -22.10 13.72
C GLY A 97 12.56 -22.53 12.71
N ASN A 98 11.31 -22.76 13.14
CA ASN A 98 10.21 -23.05 12.22
C ASN A 98 9.63 -21.76 11.65
N GLU A 99 9.18 -21.82 10.40
CA GLU A 99 8.53 -20.70 9.74
C GLU A 99 7.15 -20.43 10.33
N LEU A 100 6.92 -19.18 10.79
CA LEU A 100 5.63 -18.72 11.28
C LEU A 100 4.78 -18.14 10.16
N PHE A 101 5.32 -17.14 9.46
CA PHE A 101 4.65 -16.48 8.34
C PHE A 101 5.63 -15.62 7.53
N TYR A 102 5.20 -15.20 6.35
CA TYR A 102 5.94 -14.29 5.46
C TYR A 102 5.31 -12.90 5.52
N PRO A 103 5.99 -11.90 6.10
CA PRO A 103 5.50 -10.52 6.07
C PRO A 103 5.71 -9.92 4.68
N ARG A 104 4.91 -8.91 4.38
CA ARG A 104 5.24 -7.96 3.33
C ARG A 104 6.33 -7.03 3.84
N ASN A 105 7.54 -7.17 3.32
CA ASN A 105 8.66 -6.35 3.74
C ASN A 105 9.09 -5.35 2.68
N THR A 106 9.63 -4.25 3.13
CA THR A 106 10.22 -3.19 2.32
C THR A 106 11.23 -2.40 3.17
N TRP A 107 12.06 -1.60 2.52
CA TRP A 107 13.05 -0.75 3.16
C TRP A 107 12.76 0.71 2.86
N PHE A 108 12.74 1.53 3.89
CA PHE A 108 12.49 2.97 3.80
C PHE A 108 13.65 3.76 4.41
N ASP A 109 13.87 4.96 3.88
CA ASP A 109 14.63 5.96 4.62
C ASP A 109 13.76 6.65 5.68
N SER A 110 14.38 7.46 6.54
CA SER A 110 13.67 8.19 7.59
C SER A 110 12.64 9.20 7.07
N ASP A 111 12.78 9.65 5.82
CA ASP A 111 11.95 10.67 5.22
C ASP A 111 10.73 10.08 4.49
N PHE A 112 10.77 8.79 4.18
CA PHE A 112 9.73 8.15 3.36
C PHE A 112 8.36 8.08 4.05
N LEU A 113 8.34 7.75 5.35
CA LEU A 113 7.08 7.64 6.10
C LEU A 113 6.30 8.97 6.11
N PRO A 114 6.91 10.11 6.53
CA PRO A 114 6.23 11.40 6.44
C PRO A 114 5.96 11.84 5.00
N PHE A 115 6.84 11.48 4.05
CA PHE A 115 6.66 11.79 2.64
C PHE A 115 5.36 11.21 2.08
N ILE A 116 5.02 9.95 2.38
CA ILE A 116 3.76 9.35 1.94
C ILE A 116 2.59 9.64 2.90
N GLY A 117 2.82 10.33 4.02
CA GLY A 117 1.81 10.69 5.00
C GLY A 117 1.33 9.54 5.87
N LEU A 118 2.08 8.44 5.92
CA LEU A 118 1.78 7.29 6.77
C LEU A 118 2.02 7.68 8.24
N ARG A 119 1.08 7.32 9.11
CA ARG A 119 1.15 7.65 10.53
C ARG A 119 1.59 6.46 11.36
N LEU A 120 2.17 6.76 12.50
CA LEU A 120 2.44 5.78 13.56
C LEU A 120 1.33 5.85 14.60
N LYS A 121 0.88 4.68 15.03
CA LYS A 121 -0.04 4.53 16.15
C LYS A 121 0.72 4.60 17.48
N GLU A 122 1.96 4.11 17.49
CA GLU A 122 2.82 4.03 18.68
C GLU A 122 4.29 4.06 18.27
N GLY A 123 5.17 4.56 19.16
CA GLY A 123 6.62 4.57 18.94
C GLY A 123 7.11 5.74 18.11
N HIS A 124 8.20 5.54 17.38
CA HIS A 124 8.85 6.54 16.55
C HIS A 124 9.27 5.98 15.19
N ASN A 125 9.60 6.87 14.26
CA ASN A 125 10.06 6.51 12.92
C ASN A 125 11.46 5.89 12.95
N LEU A 126 11.83 5.26 11.83
CA LEU A 126 13.16 4.69 11.60
C LEU A 126 14.24 5.78 11.63
N THR A 127 15.29 5.55 12.38
CA THR A 127 16.43 6.47 12.51
C THR A 127 17.78 5.78 12.27
N GLY A 128 17.82 4.46 12.20
CA GLY A 128 19.05 3.70 12.03
C GLY A 128 18.85 2.22 11.77
N GLU A 129 19.95 1.53 11.55
CA GLU A 129 19.99 0.10 11.29
C GLU A 129 19.42 -0.72 12.45
N GLY A 130 18.86 -1.88 12.12
CA GLY A 130 18.28 -2.80 13.10
C GLY A 130 16.99 -2.30 13.72
N GLN A 131 16.38 -1.26 13.16
CA GLN A 131 15.06 -0.76 13.56
C GLN A 131 13.99 -1.22 12.59
N LEU A 132 12.83 -1.55 13.14
CA LEU A 132 11.69 -2.06 12.39
C LEU A 132 10.42 -1.26 12.69
N LEU A 133 9.59 -1.05 11.67
CA LEU A 133 8.20 -0.70 11.83
C LEU A 133 7.34 -1.90 11.45
N VAL A 134 6.28 -2.13 12.22
CA VAL A 134 5.34 -3.23 11.96
C VAL A 134 3.91 -2.71 12.00
N ASN A 135 2.95 -3.44 11.41
CA ASN A 135 1.53 -3.14 11.53
C ASN A 135 0.84 -4.04 12.56
N SER A 136 -0.42 -3.77 12.87
CA SER A 136 -1.20 -4.55 13.84
C SER A 136 -1.34 -6.02 13.45
N VAL A 137 -1.46 -6.31 12.14
CA VAL A 137 -1.57 -7.68 11.63
C VAL A 137 -0.28 -8.48 11.88
N PHE A 138 0.88 -7.83 11.77
CA PHE A 138 2.15 -8.45 12.14
C PHE A 138 2.15 -8.83 13.64
N CYS A 139 1.70 -7.93 14.50
CA CYS A 139 1.59 -8.19 15.95
C CYS A 139 0.64 -9.36 16.26
N GLU A 140 -0.50 -9.42 15.57
CA GLU A 140 -1.45 -10.55 15.69
C GLU A 140 -0.82 -11.88 15.28
N LYS A 141 -0.07 -11.91 14.18
CA LYS A 141 0.64 -13.11 13.72
C LYS A 141 1.75 -13.56 14.66
N MET A 142 2.38 -12.61 15.37
CA MET A 142 3.35 -12.88 16.43
C MET A 142 2.71 -13.23 17.78
N ASN A 143 1.39 -13.24 17.87
CA ASN A 143 0.63 -13.40 19.13
C ASN A 143 1.03 -12.37 20.22
N TRP A 144 1.38 -11.16 19.82
CA TRP A 144 1.69 -10.07 20.75
C TRP A 144 0.41 -9.36 21.19
N THR A 145 0.10 -9.43 22.46
CA THR A 145 -1.08 -8.80 23.07
C THR A 145 -0.78 -7.45 23.72
N ASP A 146 0.49 -7.17 23.96
CA ASP A 146 1.03 -5.93 24.51
C ASP A 146 1.76 -5.12 23.45
N SER A 147 2.27 -3.93 23.82
CA SER A 147 3.02 -3.06 22.91
C SER A 147 4.14 -3.83 22.18
N PRO A 148 4.28 -3.67 20.86
CA PRO A 148 5.37 -4.29 20.09
C PRO A 148 6.70 -3.54 20.28
N ILE A 149 6.68 -2.33 20.83
CA ILE A 149 7.88 -1.48 20.91
C ILE A 149 8.92 -2.12 21.81
N GLY A 150 10.15 -2.18 21.28
CA GLY A 150 11.28 -2.82 21.97
C GLY A 150 11.38 -4.34 21.78
N LYS A 151 10.39 -4.98 21.18
CA LYS A 151 10.46 -6.42 20.87
C LYS A 151 11.39 -6.69 19.70
N ARG A 152 12.18 -7.74 19.83
CA ARG A 152 13.10 -8.18 18.78
C ARG A 152 12.43 -9.18 17.84
N VAL A 153 12.70 -9.04 16.55
CA VAL A 153 12.20 -9.91 15.49
C VAL A 153 13.40 -10.60 14.85
N ASN A 154 13.63 -11.86 15.19
CA ASN A 154 14.74 -12.66 14.69
C ASN A 154 16.07 -11.85 14.58
N ASP A 155 16.75 -11.94 13.43
CA ASP A 155 17.95 -11.18 13.13
C ASP A 155 17.65 -9.85 12.40
N TYR A 156 16.38 -9.54 12.12
CA TYR A 156 15.99 -8.32 11.41
C TYR A 156 16.17 -7.05 12.25
N GLY A 157 15.85 -7.11 13.54
CA GLY A 157 16.03 -5.96 14.42
C GLY A 157 14.99 -5.83 15.52
N THR A 158 14.87 -4.60 16.02
CA THR A 158 13.97 -4.25 17.12
C THR A 158 12.84 -3.35 16.62
N VAL A 159 11.63 -3.65 17.01
CA VAL A 159 10.46 -2.82 16.67
C VAL A 159 10.52 -1.49 17.40
N VAL A 160 10.53 -0.40 16.65
CA VAL A 160 10.55 0.97 17.18
C VAL A 160 9.26 1.74 16.93
N GLY A 161 8.42 1.26 16.02
CA GLY A 161 7.14 1.90 15.73
C GLY A 161 6.09 0.93 15.23
N LEU A 162 4.84 1.21 15.61
CA LEU A 162 3.63 0.55 15.14
C LEU A 162 2.94 1.45 14.13
N LEU A 163 2.82 0.97 12.91
CA LEU A 163 2.13 1.67 11.82
C LEU A 163 0.62 1.74 12.11
N ASP A 164 0.02 2.89 11.81
CA ASP A 164 -1.43 3.02 11.79
C ASP A 164 -2.03 2.23 10.61
N SER A 165 -3.34 2.08 10.60
CA SER A 165 -4.04 1.36 9.54
C SER A 165 -3.83 2.04 8.20
N PHE A 166 -3.39 1.27 7.21
CA PHE A 166 -3.27 1.72 5.83
C PHE A 166 -3.65 0.59 4.87
N SER A 167 -4.05 0.98 3.67
CA SER A 167 -4.51 0.05 2.64
C SER A 167 -3.53 -0.03 1.49
N PHE A 168 -3.18 -1.23 1.05
CA PHE A 168 -2.42 -1.42 -0.19
C PHE A 168 -3.31 -1.10 -1.40
N ALA A 169 -2.78 -0.36 -2.38
CA ALA A 169 -3.56 0.14 -3.51
C ALA A 169 -4.26 -0.95 -4.33
N ASP A 170 -3.66 -2.12 -4.42
CA ASP A 170 -4.07 -3.17 -5.35
C ASP A 170 -4.62 -4.43 -4.67
N MET A 171 -4.74 -4.44 -3.34
CA MET A 171 -5.20 -5.63 -2.64
C MET A 171 -6.48 -5.37 -1.84
N PRO A 172 -7.54 -6.13 -2.11
CA PRO A 172 -8.79 -6.05 -1.34
C PRO A 172 -8.64 -6.50 0.12
N ASN A 173 -7.51 -7.10 0.49
CA ASN A 173 -7.23 -7.61 1.82
C ASN A 173 -6.20 -6.73 2.52
N ASP A 174 -6.65 -5.82 3.37
CA ASP A 174 -5.82 -5.03 4.29
C ASP A 174 -5.19 -5.88 5.43
N ASN A 175 -5.40 -7.19 5.39
CA ASN A 175 -5.03 -8.11 6.47
C ASN A 175 -3.69 -8.82 6.20
N LEU A 176 -2.69 -8.05 5.73
CA LEU A 176 -1.35 -8.58 5.51
C LEU A 176 -0.38 -8.09 6.59
N PRO A 177 0.46 -8.98 7.14
CA PRO A 177 1.52 -8.58 8.04
C PRO A 177 2.57 -7.77 7.28
N VAL A 178 2.91 -6.59 7.77
CA VAL A 178 3.88 -5.67 7.18
C VAL A 178 5.04 -5.46 8.11
N MET A 179 6.24 -5.47 7.56
CA MET A 179 7.48 -5.13 8.21
C MET A 179 8.25 -4.15 7.33
N VAL A 180 8.69 -3.05 7.92
CA VAL A 180 9.52 -2.04 7.25
C VAL A 180 10.85 -1.96 7.96
N GLU A 181 11.92 -2.06 7.21
CA GLU A 181 13.29 -1.99 7.68
C GLU A 181 13.93 -0.66 7.27
N TRP A 182 14.93 -0.22 8.02
CA TRP A 182 15.69 0.96 7.65
C TRP A 182 16.73 0.64 6.58
N MET A 183 16.78 1.47 5.52
CA MET A 183 17.74 1.25 4.42
C MET A 183 18.86 2.31 4.34
N GLY A 184 18.88 3.27 5.22
CA GLY A 184 19.76 4.42 5.03
C GLY A 184 19.27 5.36 3.91
N LYS A 185 20.15 6.28 3.50
CA LYS A 185 19.82 7.28 2.47
C LYS A 185 20.23 6.88 1.05
N THR A 186 20.84 5.71 0.88
CA THR A 186 21.24 5.18 -0.44
C THR A 186 20.06 4.55 -1.12
N ALA A 187 19.50 5.24 -2.08
CA ALA A 187 18.25 4.86 -2.72
C ALA A 187 18.43 3.88 -3.87
N ALA A 188 17.69 2.78 -3.85
CA ALA A 188 17.39 2.05 -5.07
C ALA A 188 16.31 2.76 -5.90
N THR A 189 15.35 3.41 -5.24
CA THR A 189 14.26 4.17 -5.87
C THR A 189 14.07 5.51 -5.17
N LEU A 190 14.21 6.60 -5.92
CA LEU A 190 13.95 7.95 -5.46
C LEU A 190 12.51 8.33 -5.80
N HIS A 191 11.78 8.79 -4.80
CA HIS A 191 10.41 9.31 -4.95
C HIS A 191 10.43 10.83 -4.78
N VAL A 192 9.75 11.51 -5.68
CA VAL A 192 9.75 12.97 -5.78
C VAL A 192 8.31 13.44 -5.80
N ARG A 193 7.95 14.35 -4.89
CA ARG A 193 6.66 15.03 -4.90
C ARG A 193 6.83 16.40 -5.57
N LEU A 194 5.97 16.66 -6.54
CA LEU A 194 5.95 17.92 -7.27
C LEU A 194 5.01 18.93 -6.60
N LYS A 195 5.37 20.22 -6.67
CA LYS A 195 4.52 21.33 -6.22
C LYS A 195 3.35 21.54 -7.18
N GLU A 196 2.31 22.22 -6.73
CA GLU A 196 1.24 22.76 -7.58
C GLU A 196 1.57 24.17 -8.04
N PRO A 197 1.06 24.59 -9.21
CA PRO A 197 0.37 23.79 -10.24
C PRO A 197 1.33 22.94 -11.09
N LEU A 198 0.90 21.75 -11.49
CA LEU A 198 1.73 20.85 -12.31
C LEU A 198 2.04 21.41 -13.69
N ASP A 199 1.07 22.09 -14.31
CA ASP A 199 1.19 22.62 -15.68
C ASP A 199 2.28 23.70 -15.81
N GLU A 200 2.47 24.52 -14.76
CA GLU A 200 3.52 25.54 -14.73
C GLU A 200 4.91 24.95 -14.41
N ASN A 201 4.95 23.78 -13.76
CA ASN A 201 6.19 23.15 -13.32
C ASN A 201 6.77 22.15 -14.35
N LEU A 202 6.01 21.81 -15.37
CA LEU A 202 6.43 20.88 -16.44
C LEU A 202 6.77 21.58 -17.76
N ALA A 203 6.59 22.88 -17.86
CA ALA A 203 6.98 23.70 -19.00
C ALA A 203 8.42 24.20 -18.87
#